data_dcee48c4f447bd4a99aba7d568db28cb
#
_entry.id   dcee48c4f447bd4a99aba7d568db28cb
#
_cell.length_a   1.000
_cell.length_b   1.000
_cell.length_c   1.000
_cell.angle_alpha   90.00
_cell.angle_beta   90.00
_cell.angle_gamma   90.00
#
_symmetry.space_group_name_H-M   'P 1'
#
loop_
_entity.id
_entity.type
_entity.pdbx_description
1 polymer ?
#
loop_
_entity_poly.entity_id
_entity_poly.type
_entity_poly.pdbx_seq_one_letter_code
_entity_poly.pdbx_strand_id
1 'polypeptide(L)'
;MTGMQELYLLVPLAPLAGAIIAGLFGRSIGREGSHWVTSLSVAVSFVASCFVLADVLEGNTFNGAVYTWLTSGGTSFQVGFLIDRLSALMMVVVSFVSLMVHIYTIGYMAEDPGYQRFFSYIALFTFSMLMLVMANNFLQLFFGWEAVGLVSYLLIGFWYTRPSAIYANLKAFLVNRVGDFGFLLGIALVLAYFGTLDYQTVFGQAKGLAASTVEILPGAPWLLITVISIQSVPGKPSLAMSPDLANTSV
;
A
#
# COMPACT_ATOMS: atom_id res chain seq x y z
N MET A 1 -16.30 7.11 17.39
CA MET A 1 -14.92 7.26 16.92
C MET A 1 -14.26 8.31 17.78
N THR A 2 -13.03 8.11 18.20
CA THR A 2 -12.23 9.16 18.86
C THR A 2 -11.73 10.13 17.81
N GLY A 3 -11.45 11.41 18.14
CA GLY A 3 -10.99 12.41 17.15
C GLY A 3 -9.76 11.98 16.34
N MET A 4 -8.89 11.12 16.90
CA MET A 4 -7.74 10.56 16.18
C MET A 4 -8.15 9.53 15.11
N GLN A 5 -9.18 8.73 15.35
CA GLN A 5 -9.66 7.77 14.34
C GLN A 5 -10.28 8.49 13.13
N GLU A 6 -10.87 9.65 13.32
CA GLU A 6 -11.36 10.48 12.22
C GLU A 6 -10.20 11.05 11.39
N LEU A 7 -9.09 11.43 12.05
CA LEU A 7 -7.87 11.84 11.37
C LEU A 7 -7.27 10.71 10.52
N TYR A 8 -7.24 9.46 11.02
CA TYR A 8 -6.75 8.31 10.23
C TYR A 8 -7.57 8.09 8.96
N LEU A 9 -8.88 8.31 9.00
CA LEU A 9 -9.72 8.25 7.81
C LEU A 9 -9.51 9.44 6.88
N LEU A 10 -9.31 10.63 7.43
CA LEU A 10 -9.12 11.86 6.65
C LEU A 10 -7.88 11.75 5.75
N VAL A 11 -6.80 11.12 6.23
CA VAL A 11 -5.53 11.02 5.50
C VAL A 11 -5.69 10.40 4.10
N PRO A 12 -6.28 9.20 3.91
CA PRO A 12 -6.48 8.65 2.58
C PRO A 12 -7.72 9.23 1.87
N LEU A 13 -8.79 9.58 2.59
CA LEU A 13 -10.03 10.02 1.96
C LEU A 13 -9.94 11.44 1.37
N ALA A 14 -9.09 12.31 1.90
CA ALA A 14 -8.92 13.64 1.34
C ALA A 14 -8.37 13.59 -0.10
N PRO A 15 -7.27 12.89 -0.44
CA PRO A 15 -6.83 12.73 -1.81
C PRO A 15 -7.85 12.02 -2.71
N LEU A 16 -8.59 11.05 -2.17
CA LEU A 16 -9.67 10.39 -2.92
C LEU A 16 -10.76 11.37 -3.33
N ALA A 17 -11.22 12.20 -2.39
CA ALA A 17 -12.20 13.24 -2.69
C ALA A 17 -11.70 14.22 -3.77
N GLY A 18 -10.43 14.66 -3.65
CA GLY A 18 -9.78 15.48 -4.67
C GLY A 18 -9.75 14.80 -6.04
N ALA A 19 -9.39 13.51 -6.09
CA ALA A 19 -9.37 12.72 -7.32
C ALA A 19 -10.74 12.58 -7.97
N ILE A 20 -11.79 12.31 -7.17
CA ILE A 20 -13.17 12.19 -7.66
C ILE A 20 -13.68 13.52 -8.20
N ILE A 21 -13.48 14.60 -7.45
CA ILE A 21 -13.94 15.95 -7.87
C ILE A 21 -13.23 16.36 -9.17
N ALA A 22 -11.91 16.23 -9.24
CA ALA A 22 -11.15 16.58 -10.44
C ALA A 22 -11.46 15.65 -11.63
N GLY A 23 -11.72 14.35 -11.38
CA GLY A 23 -12.01 13.38 -12.42
C GLY A 23 -13.40 13.51 -13.02
N LEU A 24 -14.43 13.65 -12.18
CA LEU A 24 -15.82 13.70 -12.62
C LEU A 24 -16.27 15.11 -12.99
N PHE A 25 -15.86 16.10 -12.21
CA PHE A 25 -16.29 17.50 -12.37
C PHE A 25 -15.21 18.40 -12.98
N GLY A 26 -14.06 17.85 -13.39
CA GLY A 26 -12.93 18.62 -13.91
C GLY A 26 -13.27 19.54 -15.07
N ARG A 27 -14.20 19.12 -15.96
CA ARG A 27 -14.68 19.98 -17.06
C ARG A 27 -15.46 21.20 -16.57
N SER A 28 -16.20 21.05 -15.48
CA SER A 28 -17.04 22.13 -14.90
C SER A 28 -16.22 23.11 -14.08
N ILE A 29 -15.23 22.62 -13.32
CA ILE A 29 -14.38 23.44 -12.44
C ILE A 29 -13.16 24.04 -13.17
N GLY A 30 -12.90 23.58 -14.40
CA GLY A 30 -11.78 24.06 -15.20
C GLY A 30 -10.42 23.58 -14.73
N ARG A 31 -9.34 24.09 -15.33
CA ARG A 31 -7.96 23.72 -15.00
C ARG A 31 -7.56 24.21 -13.61
N GLU A 32 -7.83 25.48 -13.31
CA GLU A 32 -7.50 26.08 -12.02
C GLU A 32 -8.21 25.40 -10.86
N GLY A 33 -9.51 25.14 -10.99
CA GLY A 33 -10.26 24.42 -9.98
C GLY A 33 -9.72 23.00 -9.73
N SER A 34 -9.32 22.29 -10.78
CA SER A 34 -8.82 20.92 -10.66
C SER A 34 -7.48 20.84 -9.90
N HIS A 35 -6.50 21.69 -10.21
CA HIS A 35 -5.22 21.64 -9.49
C HIS A 35 -5.35 22.18 -8.05
N TRP A 36 -6.20 23.19 -7.81
CA TRP A 36 -6.42 23.67 -6.45
C TRP A 36 -7.11 22.62 -5.57
N VAL A 37 -8.16 21.98 -6.07
CA VAL A 37 -8.90 20.97 -5.30
C VAL A 37 -7.99 19.78 -4.97
N THR A 38 -7.25 19.26 -5.94
CA THR A 38 -6.35 18.11 -5.70
C THR A 38 -5.16 18.47 -4.83
N SER A 39 -4.50 19.61 -5.08
CA SER A 39 -3.35 20.05 -4.28
C SER A 39 -3.73 20.35 -2.83
N LEU A 40 -4.89 21.01 -2.62
CA LEU A 40 -5.39 21.27 -1.27
C LEU A 40 -5.78 19.97 -0.54
N SER A 41 -6.41 19.02 -1.24
CA SER A 41 -6.78 17.74 -0.64
C SER A 41 -5.55 16.94 -0.19
N VAL A 42 -4.48 16.95 -0.99
CA VAL A 42 -3.19 16.32 -0.63
C VAL A 42 -2.49 17.11 0.48
N ALA A 43 -2.56 18.45 0.48
CA ALA A 43 -2.02 19.27 1.57
C ALA A 43 -2.72 18.98 2.90
N VAL A 44 -4.04 18.82 2.91
CA VAL A 44 -4.81 18.39 4.09
C VAL A 44 -4.35 17.02 4.57
N SER A 45 -4.19 16.07 3.65
CA SER A 45 -3.66 14.73 3.97
C SER A 45 -2.26 14.81 4.58
N PHE A 46 -1.37 15.64 4.05
CA PHE A 46 -0.02 15.84 4.57
C PHE A 46 -0.04 16.41 5.99
N VAL A 47 -0.82 17.48 6.22
CA VAL A 47 -0.94 18.08 7.55
C VAL A 47 -1.51 17.08 8.57
N ALA A 48 -2.56 16.33 8.19
CA ALA A 48 -3.13 15.27 9.02
C ALA A 48 -2.09 14.18 9.32
N SER A 49 -1.28 13.77 8.34
CA SER A 49 -0.21 12.79 8.53
C SER A 49 0.87 13.28 9.51
N CYS A 50 1.20 14.58 9.51
CA CYS A 50 2.13 15.15 10.49
C CYS A 50 1.57 15.11 11.92
N PHE A 51 0.27 15.37 12.11
CA PHE A 51 -0.36 15.23 13.42
C PHE A 51 -0.37 13.78 13.90
N VAL A 52 -0.69 12.82 12.99
CA VAL A 52 -0.63 11.38 13.30
C VAL A 52 0.80 10.97 13.68
N LEU A 53 1.81 11.43 12.97
CA LEU A 53 3.21 11.14 13.31
C LEU A 53 3.58 11.69 14.69
N ALA A 54 3.17 12.92 15.03
CA ALA A 54 3.43 13.51 16.34
C ALA A 54 2.80 12.66 17.47
N ASP A 55 1.55 12.24 17.33
CA ASP A 55 0.84 11.39 18.28
C ASP A 55 1.53 10.01 18.44
N VAL A 56 1.97 9.42 17.35
CA VAL A 56 2.71 8.13 17.37
C VAL A 56 4.08 8.27 18.05
N LEU A 57 4.75 9.42 17.91
CA LEU A 57 6.03 9.68 18.59
C LEU A 57 5.85 9.82 20.10
N GLU A 58 4.68 10.27 20.57
CA GLU A 58 4.30 10.26 21.98
C GLU A 58 4.01 8.85 22.54
N GLY A 59 3.95 7.84 21.66
CA GLY A 59 3.77 6.43 22.01
C GLY A 59 2.38 5.87 21.73
N ASN A 60 1.48 6.66 21.16
CA ASN A 60 0.12 6.21 20.82
C ASN A 60 0.17 5.46 19.47
N THR A 61 -0.12 4.17 19.50
CA THR A 61 -0.22 3.35 18.28
C THR A 61 -1.64 2.84 18.12
N PHE A 62 -2.05 2.58 16.89
CA PHE A 62 -3.38 2.08 16.60
C PHE A 62 -3.30 0.86 15.68
N ASN A 63 -4.02 -0.20 16.04
CA ASN A 63 -4.30 -1.32 15.15
C ASN A 63 -5.76 -1.73 15.33
N GLY A 64 -6.57 -1.53 14.30
CA GLY A 64 -8.00 -1.83 14.41
C GLY A 64 -8.71 -1.83 13.08
N ALA A 65 -9.81 -2.61 13.05
CA ALA A 65 -10.73 -2.63 11.93
C ALA A 65 -11.59 -1.36 11.90
N VAL A 66 -11.72 -0.79 10.72
CA VAL A 66 -12.66 0.32 10.44
C VAL A 66 -13.99 -0.24 9.96
N TYR A 67 -13.94 -1.23 9.07
CA TYR A 67 -15.13 -1.82 8.46
C TYR A 67 -14.87 -3.28 8.09
N THR A 68 -15.80 -4.17 8.47
CA THR A 68 -15.79 -5.59 8.07
C THR A 68 -16.78 -5.77 6.91
N TRP A 69 -16.28 -6.18 5.73
CA TRP A 69 -17.10 -6.30 4.54
C TRP A 69 -17.54 -7.73 4.23
N LEU A 70 -16.83 -8.74 4.77
CA LEU A 70 -17.18 -10.16 4.59
C LEU A 70 -16.68 -10.99 5.76
N THR A 71 -17.47 -11.96 6.18
CA THR A 71 -17.06 -13.06 7.08
C THR A 71 -17.38 -14.37 6.43
N SER A 72 -16.39 -15.26 6.29
CA SER A 72 -16.59 -16.59 5.69
C SER A 72 -15.66 -17.60 6.35
N GLY A 73 -16.19 -18.78 6.71
CA GLY A 73 -15.39 -19.88 7.23
C GLY A 73 -14.61 -19.58 8.52
N GLY A 74 -15.08 -18.63 9.37
CA GLY A 74 -14.37 -18.19 10.57
C GLY A 74 -13.31 -17.11 10.33
N THR A 75 -13.05 -16.74 9.07
CA THR A 75 -12.14 -15.64 8.70
C THR A 75 -12.94 -14.38 8.42
N SER A 76 -12.53 -13.25 9.00
CA SER A 76 -13.12 -11.93 8.73
C SER A 76 -12.24 -11.15 7.76
N PHE A 77 -12.87 -10.65 6.69
CA PHE A 77 -12.24 -9.76 5.73
C PHE A 77 -12.64 -8.32 6.09
N GLN A 78 -11.64 -7.52 6.43
CA GLN A 78 -11.89 -6.19 6.98
C GLN A 78 -10.94 -5.16 6.36
N VAL A 79 -11.40 -3.92 6.31
CA VAL A 79 -10.57 -2.75 6.10
C VAL A 79 -10.19 -2.22 7.47
N GLY A 80 -8.91 -2.15 7.75
CA GLY A 80 -8.39 -1.67 9.02
C GLY A 80 -7.13 -0.86 8.83
N PHE A 81 -6.68 -0.21 9.89
CA PHE A 81 -5.46 0.58 9.87
C PHE A 81 -4.49 0.10 10.93
N LEU A 82 -3.23 -0.02 10.52
CA LEU A 82 -2.08 -0.17 11.38
C LEU A 82 -1.29 1.15 11.38
N ILE A 83 -1.37 1.86 12.49
CA ILE A 83 -0.68 3.13 12.68
C ILE A 83 0.41 2.92 13.72
N ASP A 84 1.61 2.71 13.24
CA ASP A 84 2.84 2.59 14.01
C ASP A 84 3.87 3.64 13.56
N ARG A 85 5.07 3.60 14.11
CA ARG A 85 6.13 4.57 13.76
C ARG A 85 6.50 4.51 12.28
N LEU A 86 6.52 3.32 11.69
CA LEU A 86 6.89 3.13 10.29
C LEU A 86 5.77 3.62 9.37
N SER A 87 4.54 3.19 9.60
CA SER A 87 3.39 3.60 8.78
C SER A 87 3.15 5.11 8.87
N ALA A 88 3.22 5.71 10.06
CA ALA A 88 3.07 7.15 10.25
C ALA A 88 4.16 7.95 9.53
N LEU A 89 5.43 7.52 9.59
CA LEU A 89 6.52 8.13 8.83
C LEU A 89 6.27 8.03 7.32
N MET A 90 5.87 6.85 6.84
CA MET A 90 5.57 6.64 5.42
C MET A 90 4.37 7.46 4.95
N MET A 91 3.34 7.65 5.78
CA MET A 91 2.22 8.55 5.45
C MET A 91 2.69 9.98 5.20
N VAL A 92 3.59 10.51 6.05
CA VAL A 92 4.17 11.84 5.87
C VAL A 92 5.01 11.91 4.60
N VAL A 93 5.87 10.92 4.34
CA VAL A 93 6.72 10.89 3.14
C VAL A 93 5.87 10.85 1.87
N VAL A 94 4.89 9.94 1.80
CA VAL A 94 4.02 9.78 0.63
C VAL A 94 3.23 11.06 0.36
N SER A 95 2.60 11.63 1.38
CA SER A 95 1.78 12.84 1.22
C SER A 95 2.63 14.08 0.89
N PHE A 96 3.83 14.21 1.47
CA PHE A 96 4.76 15.29 1.16
C PHE A 96 5.26 15.22 -0.28
N VAL A 97 5.79 14.07 -0.70
CA VAL A 97 6.27 13.89 -2.07
C VAL A 97 5.14 14.12 -3.08
N SER A 98 3.97 13.58 -2.80
CA SER A 98 2.79 13.79 -3.64
C SER A 98 2.42 15.28 -3.75
N LEU A 99 2.45 16.03 -2.64
CA LEU A 99 2.20 17.47 -2.64
C LEU A 99 3.19 18.22 -3.53
N MET A 100 4.48 17.89 -3.42
CA MET A 100 5.53 18.50 -4.25
C MET A 100 5.32 18.18 -5.73
N VAL A 101 4.93 16.94 -6.05
CA VAL A 101 4.59 16.53 -7.42
C VAL A 101 3.37 17.31 -7.93
N HIS A 102 2.32 17.49 -7.13
CA HIS A 102 1.15 18.29 -7.53
C HIS A 102 1.53 19.74 -7.86
N ILE A 103 2.35 20.38 -7.02
CA ILE A 103 2.81 21.77 -7.26
C ILE A 103 3.65 21.83 -8.55
N TYR A 104 4.60 20.91 -8.72
CA TYR A 104 5.41 20.84 -9.93
C TYR A 104 4.58 20.65 -11.20
N THR A 105 3.57 19.80 -11.13
CA THR A 105 2.70 19.43 -12.25
C THR A 105 1.87 20.60 -12.77
N ILE A 106 1.61 21.62 -11.96
CA ILE A 106 0.89 22.84 -12.39
C ILE A 106 1.57 23.47 -13.61
N GLY A 107 2.89 23.63 -13.55
CA GLY A 107 3.67 24.13 -14.68
C GLY A 107 3.92 23.10 -15.77
N TYR A 108 4.25 21.86 -15.35
CA TYR A 108 4.60 20.80 -16.29
C TYR A 108 3.48 20.42 -17.26
N MET A 109 2.23 20.39 -16.80
CA MET A 109 1.06 20.00 -17.58
C MET A 109 0.25 21.20 -18.13
N ALA A 110 0.76 22.43 -17.99
CA ALA A 110 0.00 23.66 -18.28
C ALA A 110 -0.60 23.70 -19.68
N GLU A 111 0.09 23.15 -20.69
CA GLU A 111 -0.35 23.19 -22.11
C GLU A 111 -1.06 21.89 -22.54
N ASP A 112 -1.08 20.85 -21.70
CA ASP A 112 -1.66 19.55 -22.08
C ASP A 112 -3.20 19.56 -21.98
N PRO A 113 -3.92 19.05 -23.00
CA PRO A 113 -5.38 18.97 -22.98
C PRO A 113 -5.93 18.01 -21.92
N GLY A 114 -5.10 17.06 -21.43
CA GLY A 114 -5.46 16.11 -20.37
C GLY A 114 -5.23 16.60 -18.94
N TYR A 115 -5.01 17.89 -18.72
CA TYR A 115 -4.63 18.49 -17.46
C TYR A 115 -5.44 17.99 -16.24
N GLN A 116 -6.77 18.09 -16.28
CA GLN A 116 -7.65 17.70 -15.17
C GLN A 116 -7.55 16.20 -14.89
N ARG A 117 -7.47 15.39 -15.95
CA ARG A 117 -7.32 13.93 -15.86
C ARG A 117 -6.02 13.54 -15.19
N PHE A 118 -4.93 14.25 -15.50
CA PHE A 118 -3.63 13.99 -14.88
C PHE A 118 -3.66 14.27 -13.37
N PHE A 119 -4.21 15.40 -12.96
CA PHE A 119 -4.37 15.75 -11.55
C PHE A 119 -5.25 14.75 -10.78
N SER A 120 -6.32 14.27 -11.40
CA SER A 120 -7.15 13.22 -10.82
C SER A 120 -6.34 11.93 -10.62
N TYR A 121 -5.51 11.53 -11.59
CA TYR A 121 -4.72 10.29 -11.49
C TYR A 121 -3.64 10.38 -10.40
N ILE A 122 -2.90 11.48 -10.30
CA ILE A 122 -1.88 11.59 -9.25
C ILE A 122 -2.50 11.68 -7.84
N ALA A 123 -3.66 12.30 -7.68
CA ALA A 123 -4.40 12.29 -6.42
C ALA A 123 -4.93 10.88 -6.08
N LEU A 124 -5.45 10.15 -7.08
CA LEU A 124 -5.88 8.75 -6.92
C LEU A 124 -4.69 7.82 -6.59
N PHE A 125 -3.52 8.08 -7.17
CA PHE A 125 -2.29 7.37 -6.82
C PHE A 125 -1.92 7.57 -5.34
N THR A 126 -2.02 8.80 -4.87
CA THR A 126 -1.76 9.14 -3.47
C THR A 126 -2.70 8.41 -2.52
N PHE A 127 -4.00 8.39 -2.83
CA PHE A 127 -4.98 7.58 -2.08
C PHE A 127 -4.59 6.11 -2.03
N SER A 128 -4.31 5.52 -3.20
CA SER A 128 -3.97 4.09 -3.32
C SER A 128 -2.72 3.74 -2.51
N MET A 129 -1.71 4.59 -2.56
CA MET A 129 -0.47 4.41 -1.81
C MET A 129 -0.69 4.53 -0.29
N LEU A 130 -1.53 5.47 0.15
CA LEU A 130 -1.87 5.61 1.57
C LEU A 130 -2.66 4.40 2.08
N MET A 131 -3.62 3.89 1.31
CA MET A 131 -4.35 2.66 1.66
C MET A 131 -3.44 1.44 1.80
N LEU A 132 -2.40 1.36 0.96
CA LEU A 132 -1.39 0.31 1.05
C LEU A 132 -0.54 0.46 2.31
N VAL A 133 -0.03 1.66 2.58
CA VAL A 133 0.87 1.95 3.71
C VAL A 133 0.18 1.75 5.06
N MET A 134 -1.11 2.07 5.13
CA MET A 134 -1.91 1.98 6.37
C MET A 134 -2.55 0.60 6.57
N ALA A 135 -2.35 -0.35 5.67
CA ALA A 135 -2.97 -1.68 5.76
C ALA A 135 -2.56 -2.42 7.03
N ASN A 136 -3.52 -3.08 7.70
CA ASN A 136 -3.28 -3.93 8.86
C ASN A 136 -3.37 -5.43 8.55
N ASN A 137 -3.65 -5.80 7.32
CA ASN A 137 -3.78 -7.17 6.87
C ASN A 137 -3.29 -7.37 5.43
N PHE A 138 -2.91 -8.60 5.10
CA PHE A 138 -2.34 -8.95 3.78
C PHE A 138 -3.31 -8.75 2.62
N LEU A 139 -4.62 -8.90 2.85
CA LEU A 139 -5.61 -8.73 1.80
C LEU A 139 -5.76 -7.25 1.41
N GLN A 140 -5.83 -6.36 2.41
CA GLN A 140 -5.89 -4.91 2.16
C GLN A 140 -4.58 -4.42 1.52
N LEU A 141 -3.43 -4.95 1.95
CA LEU A 141 -2.14 -4.69 1.32
C LEU A 141 -2.19 -5.02 -0.17
N PHE A 142 -2.73 -6.19 -0.52
CA PHE A 142 -2.87 -6.61 -1.91
C PHE A 142 -3.80 -5.68 -2.71
N PHE A 143 -4.96 -5.32 -2.16
CA PHE A 143 -5.85 -4.36 -2.83
C PHE A 143 -5.21 -2.98 -3.02
N GLY A 144 -4.46 -2.49 -2.04
CA GLY A 144 -3.69 -1.25 -2.17
C GLY A 144 -2.62 -1.35 -3.26
N TRP A 145 -1.91 -2.47 -3.30
CA TRP A 145 -0.91 -2.77 -4.33
C TRP A 145 -1.51 -2.80 -5.75
N GLU A 146 -2.63 -3.50 -5.92
CA GLU A 146 -3.37 -3.56 -7.17
C GLU A 146 -3.88 -2.18 -7.62
N ALA A 147 -4.37 -1.38 -6.68
CA ALA A 147 -4.83 -0.02 -6.95
C ALA A 147 -3.67 0.88 -7.41
N VAL A 148 -2.51 0.81 -6.78
CA VAL A 148 -1.28 1.51 -7.21
C VAL A 148 -0.86 1.05 -8.60
N GLY A 149 -0.90 -0.27 -8.88
CA GLY A 149 -0.61 -0.85 -10.18
C GLY A 149 -1.56 -0.35 -11.28
N LEU A 150 -2.86 -0.29 -10.98
CA LEU A 150 -3.86 0.24 -11.90
C LEU A 150 -3.65 1.72 -12.21
N VAL A 151 -3.41 2.54 -11.20
CA VAL A 151 -3.21 3.97 -11.42
C VAL A 151 -1.88 4.24 -12.13
N SER A 152 -0.84 3.44 -11.85
CA SER A 152 0.41 3.48 -12.61
C SER A 152 0.19 3.19 -14.10
N TYR A 153 -0.64 2.19 -14.41
CA TYR A 153 -1.06 1.90 -15.78
C TYR A 153 -1.71 3.11 -16.44
N LEU A 154 -2.62 3.80 -15.74
CA LEU A 154 -3.29 5.00 -16.26
C LEU A 154 -2.32 6.18 -16.47
N LEU A 155 -1.29 6.30 -15.63
CA LEU A 155 -0.26 7.34 -15.75
C LEU A 155 0.77 7.04 -16.87
N ILE A 156 1.25 5.81 -16.99
CA ILE A 156 2.17 5.41 -18.05
C ILE A 156 1.49 5.54 -19.41
N GLY A 157 0.22 5.11 -19.51
CA GLY A 157 -0.61 5.21 -20.70
C GLY A 157 -1.30 6.56 -20.88
N PHE A 158 -0.89 7.61 -20.17
CA PHE A 158 -1.55 8.92 -20.20
C PHE A 158 -1.65 9.50 -21.63
N TRP A 159 -0.56 9.43 -22.39
CA TRP A 159 -0.53 9.80 -23.81
C TRP A 159 -0.87 8.61 -24.70
N TYR A 160 -2.09 8.10 -24.58
CA TYR A 160 -2.60 6.91 -25.26
C TYR A 160 -2.61 7.01 -26.81
N THR A 161 -2.34 8.19 -27.36
CA THR A 161 -2.19 8.40 -28.82
C THR A 161 -0.77 8.12 -29.32
N ARG A 162 0.21 8.00 -28.42
CA ARG A 162 1.61 7.74 -28.78
C ARG A 162 1.90 6.24 -28.77
N PRO A 163 2.32 5.61 -29.90
CA PRO A 163 2.59 4.16 -29.96
C PRO A 163 3.63 3.69 -28.94
N SER A 164 4.67 4.50 -28.67
CA SER A 164 5.68 4.20 -27.66
C SER A 164 5.12 4.13 -26.24
N ALA A 165 4.18 5.03 -25.89
CA ALA A 165 3.53 5.03 -24.59
C ALA A 165 2.59 3.83 -24.43
N ILE A 166 1.85 3.47 -25.49
CA ILE A 166 0.98 2.28 -25.49
C ILE A 166 1.80 1.01 -25.26
N TYR A 167 2.91 0.85 -25.99
CA TYR A 167 3.78 -0.32 -25.86
C TYR A 167 4.41 -0.41 -24.46
N ALA A 168 4.94 0.69 -23.94
CA ALA A 168 5.53 0.75 -22.61
C ALA A 168 4.50 0.42 -21.51
N ASN A 169 3.29 0.95 -21.66
CA ASN A 169 2.18 0.71 -20.74
C ASN A 169 1.76 -0.76 -20.72
N LEU A 170 1.56 -1.36 -21.90
CA LEU A 170 1.22 -2.79 -22.00
C LEU A 170 2.30 -3.68 -21.39
N LYS A 171 3.57 -3.38 -21.71
CA LYS A 171 4.72 -4.13 -21.16
C LYS A 171 4.78 -4.03 -19.64
N ALA A 172 4.69 -2.83 -19.08
CA ALA A 172 4.71 -2.60 -17.63
C ALA A 172 3.57 -3.34 -16.94
N PHE A 173 2.35 -3.25 -17.48
CA PHE A 173 1.19 -3.91 -16.92
C PHE A 173 1.33 -5.43 -16.89
N LEU A 174 1.71 -6.05 -18.03
CA LEU A 174 1.84 -7.51 -18.12
C LEU A 174 2.94 -8.05 -17.19
N VAL A 175 4.09 -7.37 -17.13
CA VAL A 175 5.19 -7.80 -16.24
C VAL A 175 4.78 -7.70 -14.77
N ASN A 176 4.11 -6.61 -14.37
CA ASN A 176 3.61 -6.46 -13.00
C ASN A 176 2.61 -7.55 -12.64
N ARG A 177 1.69 -7.92 -13.54
CA ARG A 177 0.69 -8.98 -13.30
C ARG A 177 1.30 -10.36 -13.02
N VAL A 178 2.44 -10.68 -13.60
CA VAL A 178 3.17 -11.90 -13.27
C VAL A 178 3.66 -11.87 -11.82
N GLY A 179 4.18 -10.72 -11.36
CA GLY A 179 4.57 -10.51 -9.96
C GLY A 179 3.37 -10.56 -9.00
N ASP A 180 2.25 -9.93 -9.37
CA ASP A 180 1.02 -9.88 -8.59
C ASP A 180 0.43 -11.29 -8.37
N PHE A 181 0.53 -12.16 -9.38
CA PHE A 181 0.12 -13.56 -9.23
C PHE A 181 0.97 -14.30 -8.17
N GLY A 182 2.30 -14.10 -8.19
CA GLY A 182 3.17 -14.64 -7.15
C GLY A 182 2.85 -14.10 -5.76
N PHE A 183 2.53 -12.81 -5.67
CA PHE A 183 2.11 -12.19 -4.40
C PHE A 183 0.79 -12.78 -3.88
N LEU A 184 -0.20 -12.98 -4.76
CA LEU A 184 -1.47 -13.62 -4.40
C LEU A 184 -1.29 -15.06 -3.90
N LEU A 185 -0.40 -15.83 -4.54
CA LEU A 185 -0.06 -17.19 -4.07
C LEU A 185 0.58 -17.15 -2.67
N GLY A 186 1.46 -16.17 -2.40
CA GLY A 186 2.03 -15.95 -1.07
C GLY A 186 0.96 -15.67 -0.01
N ILE A 187 -0.02 -14.82 -0.32
CA ILE A 187 -1.15 -14.54 0.58
C ILE A 187 -2.00 -15.79 0.81
N ALA A 188 -2.26 -16.58 -0.23
CA ALA A 188 -3.00 -17.83 -0.11
C ALA A 188 -2.27 -18.84 0.80
N LEU A 189 -0.94 -18.92 0.71
CA LEU A 189 -0.13 -19.73 1.62
C LEU A 189 -0.22 -19.23 3.07
N VAL A 190 -0.13 -17.92 3.29
CA VAL A 190 -0.32 -17.34 4.62
C VAL A 190 -1.69 -17.72 5.19
N LEU A 191 -2.75 -17.58 4.41
CA LEU A 191 -4.09 -17.97 4.85
C LEU A 191 -4.20 -19.47 5.15
N ALA A 192 -3.64 -20.32 4.29
CA ALA A 192 -3.67 -21.77 4.46
C ALA A 192 -2.93 -22.23 5.74
N TYR A 193 -1.81 -21.55 6.08
CA TYR A 193 -0.98 -21.90 7.22
C TYR A 193 -1.47 -21.32 8.55
N PHE A 194 -1.82 -20.04 8.54
CA PHE A 194 -2.16 -19.31 9.77
C PHE A 194 -3.67 -19.21 10.00
N GLY A 195 -4.51 -19.56 9.02
CA GLY A 195 -5.96 -19.41 9.09
C GLY A 195 -6.46 -17.97 9.18
N THR A 196 -5.55 -16.99 9.02
CA THR A 196 -5.85 -15.56 9.12
C THR A 196 -4.90 -14.75 8.22
N LEU A 197 -5.33 -13.54 7.85
CA LEU A 197 -4.50 -12.58 7.11
C LEU A 197 -4.12 -11.35 7.94
N ASP A 198 -4.53 -11.27 9.20
CA ASP A 198 -4.18 -10.17 10.10
C ASP A 198 -2.71 -10.21 10.50
N TYR A 199 -2.02 -9.08 10.37
CA TYR A 199 -0.57 -9.01 10.62
C TYR A 199 -0.20 -9.39 12.05
N GLN A 200 -0.94 -8.87 13.04
CA GLN A 200 -0.60 -9.09 14.44
C GLN A 200 -0.69 -10.58 14.80
N THR A 201 -1.72 -11.24 14.32
CA THR A 201 -1.95 -12.66 14.55
C THR A 201 -0.90 -13.52 13.82
N VAL A 202 -0.64 -13.23 12.54
CA VAL A 202 0.34 -13.98 11.74
C VAL A 202 1.74 -13.82 12.32
N PHE A 203 2.20 -12.62 12.61
CA PHE A 203 3.53 -12.39 13.18
C PHE A 203 3.68 -12.93 14.61
N GLY A 204 2.59 -12.93 15.39
CA GLY A 204 2.58 -13.58 16.70
C GLY A 204 2.80 -15.09 16.62
N GLN A 205 2.14 -15.76 15.70
CA GLN A 205 2.25 -17.20 15.46
C GLN A 205 3.57 -17.58 14.76
N ALA A 206 4.06 -16.75 13.86
CA ALA A 206 5.30 -16.98 13.11
C ALA A 206 6.54 -17.18 14.01
N LYS A 207 6.57 -16.57 15.20
CA LYS A 207 7.64 -16.74 16.19
C LYS A 207 7.78 -18.20 16.65
N GLY A 208 6.67 -18.93 16.74
CA GLY A 208 6.68 -20.36 17.09
C GLY A 208 7.10 -21.28 15.95
N LEU A 209 6.99 -20.79 14.70
CA LEU A 209 7.29 -21.56 13.49
C LEU A 209 8.70 -21.31 12.91
N ALA A 210 9.48 -20.44 13.54
CA ALA A 210 10.78 -20.00 13.03
C ALA A 210 11.81 -21.13 12.79
N ALA A 211 11.62 -22.28 13.43
CA ALA A 211 12.45 -23.47 13.28
C ALA A 211 11.73 -24.63 12.55
N SER A 212 10.51 -24.42 12.08
CA SER A 212 9.74 -25.47 11.39
C SER A 212 9.93 -25.39 9.88
N THR A 213 10.14 -26.54 9.25
CA THR A 213 10.07 -26.69 7.79
C THR A 213 8.70 -27.22 7.42
N VAL A 214 8.15 -26.69 6.35
CA VAL A 214 6.84 -27.06 5.89
C VAL A 214 6.94 -27.73 4.52
N GLU A 215 6.38 -28.92 4.41
CA GLU A 215 6.27 -29.65 3.16
C GLU A 215 5.05 -29.12 2.38
N ILE A 216 5.28 -28.43 1.25
CA ILE A 216 4.22 -27.82 0.45
C ILE A 216 3.40 -28.88 -0.30
N LEU A 217 4.06 -29.95 -0.73
CA LEU A 217 3.45 -31.07 -1.43
C LEU A 217 3.82 -32.36 -0.71
N PRO A 218 2.84 -33.12 -0.17
CA PRO A 218 3.11 -34.44 0.40
C PRO A 218 3.81 -35.32 -0.62
N GLY A 219 4.99 -35.85 -0.27
CA GLY A 219 5.81 -36.70 -1.14
C GLY A 219 6.80 -35.94 -2.04
N ALA A 220 6.94 -34.62 -1.91
CA ALA A 220 7.98 -33.87 -2.59
C ALA A 220 8.91 -33.13 -1.59
N PRO A 221 9.77 -33.87 -0.87
CA PRO A 221 10.62 -33.32 0.19
C PRO A 221 11.63 -32.27 -0.30
N TRP A 222 11.88 -32.21 -1.60
CA TRP A 222 12.73 -31.19 -2.23
C TRP A 222 12.07 -29.81 -2.37
N LEU A 223 10.77 -29.72 -2.12
CA LEU A 223 10.03 -28.45 -2.13
C LEU A 223 9.74 -27.98 -0.68
N LEU A 224 10.80 -27.78 0.08
CA LEU A 224 10.72 -27.28 1.46
C LEU A 224 10.77 -25.74 1.46
N ILE A 225 9.80 -25.09 2.11
CA ILE A 225 9.89 -23.67 2.44
C ILE A 225 10.29 -23.52 3.90
N THR A 226 11.43 -22.88 4.13
CA THR A 226 11.82 -22.43 5.46
C THR A 226 11.09 -21.12 5.76
N VAL A 227 10.25 -21.10 6.79
CA VAL A 227 9.60 -19.89 7.25
C VAL A 227 10.64 -19.05 8.00
N ILE A 228 11.11 -17.98 7.36
CA ILE A 228 12.00 -17.01 8.01
C ILE A 228 11.13 -16.05 8.81
N SER A 229 11.18 -16.11 10.13
CA SER A 229 10.58 -15.09 10.98
C SER A 229 11.45 -13.84 10.93
N ILE A 230 10.91 -12.76 10.36
CA ILE A 230 11.49 -11.43 10.53
C ILE A 230 11.16 -10.98 11.95
N GLN A 231 12.08 -11.17 12.87
CA GLN A 231 11.98 -10.57 14.20
C GLN A 231 12.23 -9.06 14.06
N SER A 232 11.19 -8.27 14.12
CA SER A 232 11.31 -6.85 14.43
C SER A 232 11.64 -6.71 15.93
N VAL A 233 12.90 -6.92 16.28
CA VAL A 233 13.41 -6.56 17.61
C VAL A 233 13.79 -5.09 17.55
N PRO A 234 13.24 -4.23 18.40
CA PRO A 234 13.77 -2.88 18.55
C PRO A 234 15.23 -2.99 19.04
N GLY A 235 16.20 -2.74 18.16
CA GLY A 235 17.57 -2.45 18.55
C GLY A 235 18.67 -3.45 18.25
N LYS A 236 18.47 -4.58 17.52
CA LYS A 236 19.62 -5.36 17.00
C LYS A 236 19.25 -6.15 15.73
N PRO A 237 20.01 -6.01 14.62
CA PRO A 237 19.93 -6.94 13.50
C PRO A 237 20.70 -8.21 13.89
N SER A 238 20.01 -9.29 14.19
CA SER A 238 20.66 -10.60 14.25
C SER A 238 20.29 -11.39 13.00
N LEU A 239 21.13 -11.32 11.99
CA LEU A 239 21.28 -12.36 10.99
C LEU A 239 21.92 -13.58 11.70
N ALA A 240 21.13 -14.39 12.34
CA ALA A 240 21.59 -15.70 12.77
C ALA A 240 21.48 -16.63 11.55
N MET A 241 22.55 -16.74 10.78
CA MET A 241 22.76 -17.89 9.91
C MET A 241 22.75 -19.13 10.78
N SER A 242 21.89 -20.08 10.43
CA SER A 242 21.85 -21.43 11.04
C SER A 242 23.26 -22.05 10.98
N PRO A 243 23.76 -22.65 12.09
CA PRO A 243 25.11 -23.24 12.11
C PRO A 243 25.29 -24.50 11.23
N ASP A 244 24.21 -25.02 10.67
CA ASP A 244 24.22 -26.34 10.00
C ASP A 244 24.71 -26.31 8.53
N LEU A 245 25.05 -25.15 7.97
CA LEU A 245 25.61 -25.05 6.61
C LEU A 245 27.14 -25.03 6.58
N ALA A 246 27.82 -25.13 7.75
CA ALA A 246 29.28 -25.10 7.82
C ALA A 246 29.92 -26.50 7.79
N ASN A 247 29.17 -27.59 7.66
CA ASN A 247 29.70 -28.95 7.78
C ASN A 247 29.38 -29.89 6.61
N THR A 248 29.44 -29.39 5.38
CA THR A 248 29.54 -30.25 4.19
C THR A 248 30.77 -29.89 3.39
N SER A 249 31.94 -30.23 3.95
CA SER A 249 33.17 -30.41 3.22
C SER A 249 33.72 -31.78 3.59
N VAL A 250 33.38 -32.80 2.82
CA VAL A 250 34.27 -33.90 2.35
C VAL A 250 33.69 -34.40 1.04
#